data_626c45e2071ee6f820b9eaf7a4e93d11
#
_entry.id   626c45e2071ee6f820b9eaf7a4e93d11
#
_cell.length_a   1.000
_cell.length_b   1.000
_cell.length_c   1.000
_cell.angle_alpha   90.00
_cell.angle_beta   90.00
_cell.angle_gamma   90.00
#
_symmetry.space_group_name_H-M   'P 1'
#
loop_
_entity.id
_entity.type
_entity.pdbx_description
1 polymer ?
#
loop_
_entity_poly.entity_id
_entity_poly.type
_entity_poly.pdbx_seq_one_letter_code
_entity_poly.pdbx_strand_id
1 'polypeptide(L)'
;MFERLASPSWRSSVLAEVRFGPKALRGTVPWLLRTRLRQIDSLLQVALKNAAEAPHDLAYEMEHEHLTWSELANATSRVAHVLAAAGVKRGDVVALFAENSPFYIASVLGMTRVGATAALVNTNLRGRPLAHAVEVSKARVVLVSHTLESGLRECEELCQSLDRILTFDDNPYAGLLANTPATPYPQARVQAEDDFIYIYTSGTTGLPKPCRVSHARAILAGAGFGPLMYDFRPGDKLYCVLPLYHANGLLLGVSAAMLARVPMALRRSFSASAFWDDVHRYKATAILYIGELCRYLVNSPPHPKELPNPVRVAVGNGLRPDIWPRFKSRFGIESIREFYGATEAPGFIANISGREGSVGRVPLGGLAGWLRIIQYDVDLDQHLRDSRGFCIPCADDEVGELLIRVPKIAAGGLEYRGYTDESATEKKLLRNVFKKGDQYFRSGDLLRRDADGFYYFVDRIGDTFRWKGENVSTAEVADVITHNDGIEQATVIGVPVPNMDGQAGLAAVVPSGEFDPDRFWRAVSDLPAYAQPRFVRVMDGLATTGTFKIQKNDLKKEGVDPSSVGDPLYVRTKAGYELLNEERWLDVKEGRLKL
;
A
#
# COMPACT_ATOMS: atom_id res chain seq x y z
N MET A 1 4.20 -35.18 -0.81
CA MET A 1 2.87 -34.95 -0.23
C MET A 1 2.78 -35.44 1.21
N PHE A 2 3.19 -36.68 1.53
CA PHE A 2 3.13 -37.23 2.89
C PHE A 2 4.09 -36.53 3.89
N GLU A 3 5.27 -36.11 3.46
CA GLU A 3 6.21 -35.36 4.31
C GLU A 3 5.68 -33.97 4.70
N ARG A 4 4.95 -33.29 3.81
CA ARG A 4 4.26 -32.01 4.13
C ARG A 4 3.18 -32.16 5.21
N LEU A 5 2.46 -33.31 5.22
CA LEU A 5 1.45 -33.60 6.25
C LEU A 5 2.05 -33.81 7.65
N ALA A 6 3.35 -34.05 7.74
CA ALA A 6 4.08 -34.27 9.00
C ALA A 6 4.60 -32.96 9.63
N SER A 7 4.77 -31.88 8.85
CA SER A 7 5.30 -30.60 9.35
C SER A 7 4.33 -29.93 10.34
N PRO A 8 4.79 -29.60 11.58
CA PRO A 8 3.96 -28.88 12.55
C PRO A 8 3.48 -27.51 12.05
N SER A 9 4.30 -26.82 11.27
CA SER A 9 3.98 -25.51 10.68
C SER A 9 2.88 -25.63 9.62
N TRP A 10 2.91 -26.65 8.79
CA TRP A 10 1.86 -26.93 7.80
C TRP A 10 0.54 -27.28 8.50
N ARG A 11 0.56 -28.12 9.53
CA ARG A 11 -0.63 -28.50 10.31
C ARG A 11 -1.28 -27.29 10.98
N SER A 12 -0.50 -26.42 11.64
CA SER A 12 -1.01 -25.21 12.28
C SER A 12 -1.65 -24.25 11.27
N SER A 13 -1.06 -24.12 10.09
CA SER A 13 -1.58 -23.28 9.01
C SER A 13 -2.87 -23.83 8.40
N VAL A 14 -2.94 -25.16 8.17
CA VAL A 14 -4.17 -25.80 7.70
C VAL A 14 -5.28 -25.70 8.74
N LEU A 15 -4.99 -25.87 10.02
CA LEU A 15 -5.96 -25.69 11.09
C LEU A 15 -6.50 -24.25 11.13
N ALA A 16 -5.64 -23.24 10.94
CA ALA A 16 -6.06 -21.86 10.81
C ALA A 16 -7.00 -21.68 9.61
N GLU A 17 -6.64 -22.23 8.43
CA GLU A 17 -7.48 -22.14 7.22
C GLU A 17 -8.82 -22.85 7.39
N VAL A 18 -8.85 -24.04 7.98
CA VAL A 18 -10.09 -24.78 8.28
C VAL A 18 -10.97 -23.98 9.24
N ARG A 19 -10.39 -23.32 10.24
CA ARG A 19 -11.11 -22.43 11.16
C ARG A 19 -11.74 -21.23 10.46
N PHE A 20 -11.05 -20.67 9.44
CA PHE A 20 -11.53 -19.52 8.68
C PHE A 20 -12.42 -19.89 7.49
N GLY A 21 -12.38 -21.12 6.99
CA GLY A 21 -13.23 -21.59 5.89
C GLY A 21 -14.72 -21.32 6.08
N PRO A 22 -15.34 -21.69 7.21
CA PRO A 22 -16.75 -21.37 7.49
C PRO A 22 -17.03 -19.87 7.56
N LYS A 23 -16.07 -19.05 8.01
CA LYS A 23 -16.20 -17.58 8.06
C LYS A 23 -16.16 -16.98 6.67
N ALA A 24 -15.28 -17.47 5.79
CA ALA A 24 -15.27 -17.09 4.38
C ALA A 24 -16.60 -17.43 3.69
N LEU A 25 -17.12 -18.65 3.91
CA LEU A 25 -18.39 -19.08 3.36
C LEU A 25 -19.56 -18.20 3.84
N ARG A 26 -19.61 -17.87 5.12
CA ARG A 26 -20.68 -17.05 5.69
C ARG A 26 -20.52 -15.54 5.44
N GLY A 27 -19.30 -15.04 5.40
CA GLY A 27 -18.99 -13.62 5.27
C GLY A 27 -18.73 -13.18 3.82
N THR A 28 -17.89 -13.89 3.08
CA THR A 28 -17.43 -13.46 1.74
C THR A 28 -18.36 -13.92 0.63
N VAL A 29 -18.75 -15.20 0.63
CA VAL A 29 -19.53 -15.79 -0.45
C VAL A 29 -20.89 -15.11 -0.65
N PRO A 30 -21.67 -14.75 0.39
CA PRO A 30 -22.94 -14.05 0.19
C PRO A 30 -22.80 -12.71 -0.52
N TRP A 31 -21.74 -11.96 -0.26
CA TRP A 31 -21.49 -10.69 -0.93
C TRP A 31 -21.12 -10.88 -2.41
N LEU A 32 -20.26 -11.87 -2.72
CA LEU A 32 -19.93 -12.23 -4.10
C LEU A 32 -21.16 -12.67 -4.89
N LEU A 33 -22.05 -13.47 -4.29
CA LEU A 33 -23.28 -13.90 -4.92
C LEU A 33 -24.23 -12.72 -5.16
N ARG A 34 -24.41 -11.83 -4.19
CA ARG A 34 -25.26 -10.63 -4.32
C ARG A 34 -24.77 -9.71 -5.43
N THR A 35 -23.45 -9.47 -5.52
CA THR A 35 -22.86 -8.69 -6.59
C THR A 35 -23.05 -9.36 -7.95
N ARG A 36 -22.80 -10.67 -8.04
CA ARG A 36 -22.98 -11.43 -9.28
C ARG A 36 -24.45 -11.49 -9.73
N LEU A 37 -25.39 -11.53 -8.80
CA LEU A 37 -26.83 -11.51 -9.06
C LEU A 37 -27.38 -10.08 -9.21
N ARG A 38 -26.52 -9.08 -9.26
CA ARG A 38 -26.88 -7.64 -9.36
C ARG A 38 -27.87 -7.16 -8.28
N GLN A 39 -27.78 -7.75 -7.11
CA GLN A 39 -28.57 -7.33 -5.95
C GLN A 39 -27.89 -6.15 -5.22
N ILE A 40 -26.56 -6.04 -5.33
CA ILE A 40 -25.74 -4.97 -4.80
C ILE A 40 -24.65 -4.67 -5.82
N ASP A 41 -24.67 -3.44 -6.34
CA ASP A 41 -23.76 -2.97 -7.37
C ASP A 41 -22.72 -1.93 -6.86
N SER A 42 -22.89 -1.41 -5.65
CA SER A 42 -21.98 -0.37 -5.13
C SER A 42 -21.93 -0.34 -3.59
N LEU A 43 -20.86 0.26 -3.05
CA LEU A 43 -20.77 0.55 -1.61
C LEU A 43 -21.83 1.55 -1.14
N LEU A 44 -22.32 2.42 -2.02
CA LEU A 44 -23.44 3.31 -1.70
C LEU A 44 -24.68 2.52 -1.33
N GLN A 45 -25.02 1.45 -2.07
CA GLN A 45 -26.18 0.61 -1.72
C GLN A 45 -25.99 -0.10 -0.38
N VAL A 46 -24.74 -0.49 -0.04
CA VAL A 46 -24.43 -1.05 1.28
C VAL A 46 -24.64 0.00 2.37
N ALA A 47 -24.16 1.23 2.18
CA ALA A 47 -24.35 2.34 3.14
C ALA A 47 -25.83 2.67 3.33
N LEU A 48 -26.61 2.75 2.25
CA LEU A 48 -28.07 3.00 2.31
C LEU A 48 -28.83 1.85 3.02
N LYS A 49 -28.41 0.61 2.77
CA LYS A 49 -28.96 -0.55 3.51
C LYS A 49 -28.66 -0.45 5.01
N ASN A 50 -27.41 -0.12 5.38
CA ASN A 50 -27.04 0.05 6.78
C ASN A 50 -27.84 1.19 7.42
N ALA A 51 -28.06 2.30 6.70
CA ALA A 51 -28.89 3.42 7.16
C ALA A 51 -30.37 3.03 7.38
N ALA A 52 -30.90 2.12 6.56
CA ALA A 52 -32.26 1.62 6.72
C ALA A 52 -32.41 0.63 7.88
N GLU A 53 -31.41 -0.23 8.11
CA GLU A 53 -31.44 -1.30 9.11
C GLU A 53 -30.97 -0.85 10.51
N ALA A 54 -30.03 0.13 10.57
CA ALA A 54 -29.42 0.60 11.81
C ALA A 54 -29.11 2.12 11.74
N PRO A 55 -30.15 2.97 11.57
CA PRO A 55 -29.96 4.40 11.26
C PRO A 55 -29.15 5.16 12.30
N HIS A 56 -29.26 4.78 13.57
CA HIS A 56 -28.63 5.47 14.71
C HIS A 56 -27.29 4.86 15.14
N ASP A 57 -26.91 3.72 14.55
CA ASP A 57 -25.61 3.13 14.85
C ASP A 57 -24.49 3.99 14.27
N LEU A 58 -23.38 4.06 15.02
CA LEU A 58 -22.18 4.78 14.60
C LEU A 58 -21.60 4.13 13.35
N ALA A 59 -21.31 4.95 12.34
CA ALA A 59 -20.60 4.52 11.14
C ALA A 59 -19.13 4.96 11.20
N TYR A 60 -18.90 6.25 11.41
CA TYR A 60 -17.56 6.85 11.43
C TYR A 60 -17.42 7.88 12.55
N GLU A 61 -16.21 7.95 13.11
CA GLU A 61 -15.86 9.01 14.06
C GLU A 61 -14.42 9.49 13.83
N MET A 62 -14.16 10.76 14.11
CA MET A 62 -12.85 11.38 14.09
C MET A 62 -12.84 12.59 15.03
N GLU A 63 -11.96 12.59 16.04
CA GLU A 63 -11.85 13.67 17.04
C GLU A 63 -13.20 13.96 17.73
N HIS A 64 -13.89 15.04 17.35
CA HIS A 64 -15.20 15.45 17.86
C HIS A 64 -16.34 15.18 16.87
N GLU A 65 -15.99 14.74 15.65
CA GLU A 65 -16.96 14.44 14.61
C GLU A 65 -17.38 12.98 14.69
N HIS A 66 -18.66 12.73 14.50
CA HIS A 66 -19.20 11.37 14.33
C HIS A 66 -20.34 11.40 13.31
N LEU A 67 -20.48 10.33 12.57
CA LEU A 67 -21.60 10.09 11.68
C LEU A 67 -22.23 8.75 11.99
N THR A 68 -23.52 8.74 12.24
CA THR A 68 -24.37 7.56 12.19
C THR A 68 -24.60 7.14 10.73
N TRP A 69 -25.14 5.95 10.50
CA TRP A 69 -25.46 5.52 9.14
C TRP A 69 -26.48 6.42 8.45
N SER A 70 -27.47 6.94 9.19
CA SER A 70 -28.46 7.89 8.63
C SER A 70 -27.84 9.24 8.28
N GLU A 71 -26.95 9.76 9.11
CA GLU A 71 -26.23 11.01 8.84
C GLU A 71 -25.28 10.86 7.64
N LEU A 72 -24.57 9.71 7.53
CA LEU A 72 -23.78 9.40 6.35
C LEU A 72 -24.62 9.39 5.07
N ALA A 73 -25.79 8.74 5.08
CA ALA A 73 -26.69 8.69 3.94
C ALA A 73 -27.22 10.08 3.56
N ASN A 74 -27.52 10.94 4.56
CA ASN A 74 -27.91 12.33 4.35
C ASN A 74 -26.75 13.14 3.75
N ALA A 75 -25.56 13.10 4.34
CA ALA A 75 -24.37 13.79 3.83
C ALA A 75 -24.08 13.41 2.37
N THR A 76 -24.12 12.11 2.07
CA THR A 76 -23.97 11.57 0.71
C THR A 76 -24.98 12.16 -0.27
N SER A 77 -26.24 12.30 0.15
CA SER A 77 -27.29 12.91 -0.67
C SER A 77 -27.04 14.39 -0.93
N ARG A 78 -26.64 15.13 0.11
CA ARG A 78 -26.35 16.57 0.01
C ARG A 78 -25.12 16.83 -0.88
N VAL A 79 -24.07 16.02 -0.78
CA VAL A 79 -22.93 16.07 -1.70
C VAL A 79 -23.39 15.85 -3.15
N ALA A 80 -24.29 14.89 -3.38
CA ALA A 80 -24.83 14.66 -4.73
C ALA A 80 -25.59 15.87 -5.28
N HIS A 81 -26.36 16.59 -4.45
CA HIS A 81 -27.00 17.86 -4.86
C HIS A 81 -25.98 18.93 -5.28
N VAL A 82 -24.89 19.09 -4.52
CA VAL A 82 -23.82 20.05 -4.84
C VAL A 82 -23.15 19.69 -6.17
N LEU A 83 -22.79 18.42 -6.35
CA LEU A 83 -22.14 17.95 -7.57
C LEU A 83 -23.04 18.11 -8.80
N ALA A 84 -24.33 17.77 -8.67
CA ALA A 84 -25.30 17.98 -9.75
C ALA A 84 -25.49 19.46 -10.11
N ALA A 85 -25.53 20.35 -9.10
CA ALA A 85 -25.56 21.79 -9.30
C ALA A 85 -24.28 22.33 -9.95
N ALA A 86 -23.15 21.68 -9.73
CA ALA A 86 -21.89 21.95 -10.41
C ALA A 86 -21.84 21.39 -11.85
N GLY A 87 -22.89 20.71 -12.31
CA GLY A 87 -22.99 20.15 -13.67
C GLY A 87 -22.39 18.76 -13.83
N VAL A 88 -22.04 18.06 -12.72
CA VAL A 88 -21.54 16.69 -12.75
C VAL A 88 -22.64 15.72 -13.18
N LYS A 89 -22.33 14.84 -14.12
CA LYS A 89 -23.25 13.84 -14.70
C LYS A 89 -22.68 12.44 -14.52
N ARG A 90 -23.52 11.45 -14.77
CA ARG A 90 -23.11 10.04 -14.83
C ARG A 90 -21.99 9.86 -15.86
N GLY A 91 -20.91 9.18 -15.45
CA GLY A 91 -19.72 8.92 -16.26
C GLY A 91 -18.63 9.97 -16.14
N ASP A 92 -18.91 11.12 -15.51
CA ASP A 92 -17.89 12.13 -15.24
C ASP A 92 -16.90 11.65 -14.17
N VAL A 93 -15.73 12.26 -14.12
CA VAL A 93 -14.74 12.08 -13.08
C VAL A 93 -14.69 13.35 -12.22
N VAL A 94 -14.73 13.17 -10.91
CA VAL A 94 -14.54 14.24 -9.90
C VAL A 94 -13.29 13.94 -9.11
N ALA A 95 -12.34 14.86 -9.06
CA ALA A 95 -11.17 14.73 -8.20
C ALA A 95 -11.53 15.08 -6.76
N LEU A 96 -11.06 14.27 -5.82
CA LEU A 96 -11.17 14.51 -4.37
C LEU A 96 -9.79 14.77 -3.82
N PHE A 97 -9.52 16.01 -3.41
CA PHE A 97 -8.26 16.44 -2.85
C PHE A 97 -8.47 16.91 -1.40
N ALA A 98 -8.46 15.95 -0.48
CA ALA A 98 -8.82 16.19 0.91
C ALA A 98 -8.10 15.21 1.86
N GLU A 99 -7.94 15.63 3.09
CA GLU A 99 -7.46 14.78 4.19
C GLU A 99 -8.56 13.80 4.65
N ASN A 100 -8.13 12.82 5.46
CA ASN A 100 -9.05 11.88 6.08
C ASN A 100 -10.12 12.62 6.92
N SER A 101 -11.37 12.28 6.69
CA SER A 101 -12.50 12.71 7.49
C SER A 101 -13.73 11.81 7.23
N PRO A 102 -14.75 11.80 8.10
CA PRO A 102 -16.03 11.18 7.78
C PRO A 102 -16.67 11.77 6.53
N PHE A 103 -16.47 13.08 6.29
CA PHE A 103 -16.98 13.77 5.09
C PHE A 103 -16.28 13.32 3.80
N TYR A 104 -15.00 12.90 3.87
CA TYR A 104 -14.31 12.29 2.72
C TYR A 104 -15.09 11.07 2.19
N ILE A 105 -15.54 10.21 3.10
CA ILE A 105 -16.31 8.99 2.75
C ILE A 105 -17.68 9.38 2.17
N ALA A 106 -18.36 10.33 2.80
CA ALA A 106 -19.63 10.88 2.28
C ALA A 106 -19.46 11.47 0.86
N SER A 107 -18.32 12.11 0.58
CA SER A 107 -17.99 12.69 -0.73
C SER A 107 -17.81 11.62 -1.80
N VAL A 108 -17.05 10.55 -1.52
CA VAL A 108 -16.87 9.41 -2.44
C VAL A 108 -18.22 8.74 -2.75
N LEU A 109 -19.06 8.53 -1.72
CA LEU A 109 -20.40 7.95 -1.92
C LEU A 109 -21.35 8.91 -2.64
N GLY A 110 -21.21 10.23 -2.43
CA GLY A 110 -21.97 11.26 -3.14
C GLY A 110 -21.65 11.30 -4.64
N MET A 111 -20.38 11.13 -5.00
CA MET A 111 -19.95 10.96 -6.40
C MET A 111 -20.57 9.70 -7.00
N THR A 112 -20.56 8.58 -6.29
CA THR A 112 -21.27 7.35 -6.71
C THR A 112 -22.78 7.61 -6.90
N ARG A 113 -23.40 8.45 -6.07
CA ARG A 113 -24.83 8.73 -6.12
C ARG A 113 -25.25 9.46 -7.39
N VAL A 114 -24.40 10.35 -7.92
CA VAL A 114 -24.60 10.99 -9.23
C VAL A 114 -24.11 10.12 -10.39
N GLY A 115 -23.45 8.99 -10.11
CA GLY A 115 -22.87 8.07 -11.10
C GLY A 115 -21.52 8.55 -11.64
N ALA A 116 -20.78 9.36 -10.89
CA ALA A 116 -19.44 9.81 -11.20
C ALA A 116 -18.37 8.91 -10.54
N THR A 117 -17.18 8.89 -11.14
CA THR A 117 -15.99 8.21 -10.60
C THR A 117 -15.21 9.20 -9.74
N ALA A 118 -14.75 8.78 -8.54
CA ALA A 118 -13.91 9.61 -7.69
C ALA A 118 -12.41 9.39 -7.99
N ALA A 119 -11.69 10.43 -8.41
CA ALA A 119 -10.23 10.40 -8.53
C ALA A 119 -9.59 10.88 -7.22
N LEU A 120 -8.97 9.96 -6.47
CA LEU A 120 -8.51 10.20 -5.10
C LEU A 120 -7.09 10.76 -5.09
N VAL A 121 -6.98 12.09 -5.03
CA VAL A 121 -5.69 12.80 -5.16
C VAL A 121 -4.89 12.73 -3.86
N ASN A 122 -3.60 12.41 -3.96
CA ASN A 122 -2.69 12.38 -2.82
C ASN A 122 -2.46 13.79 -2.27
N THR A 123 -2.74 14.00 -0.99
CA THR A 123 -2.68 15.29 -0.29
C THR A 123 -1.28 15.90 -0.19
N ASN A 124 -0.23 15.13 -0.46
CA ASN A 124 1.15 15.61 -0.46
C ASN A 124 1.63 16.16 -1.81
N LEU A 125 0.83 16.02 -2.86
CA LEU A 125 1.18 16.55 -4.18
C LEU A 125 1.09 18.07 -4.19
N ARG A 126 2.04 18.72 -4.89
CA ARG A 126 2.06 20.17 -5.11
C ARG A 126 2.51 20.46 -6.54
N GLY A 127 2.18 21.65 -7.06
CA GLY A 127 2.64 22.13 -8.36
C GLY A 127 2.34 21.17 -9.52
N ARG A 128 3.33 20.92 -10.39
CA ARG A 128 3.17 20.06 -11.58
C ARG A 128 2.68 18.63 -11.30
N PRO A 129 3.15 17.89 -10.30
CA PRO A 129 2.60 16.57 -9.95
C PRO A 129 1.13 16.61 -9.56
N LEU A 130 0.68 17.66 -8.86
CA LEU A 130 -0.73 17.85 -8.51
C LEU A 130 -1.58 18.13 -9.76
N ALA A 131 -1.16 19.09 -10.59
CA ALA A 131 -1.83 19.40 -11.85
C ALA A 131 -1.92 18.14 -12.75
N HIS A 132 -0.83 17.39 -12.88
CA HIS A 132 -0.81 16.14 -13.64
C HIS A 132 -1.83 15.12 -13.10
N ALA A 133 -1.96 14.97 -11.78
CA ALA A 133 -2.93 14.05 -11.20
C ALA A 133 -4.39 14.43 -11.55
N VAL A 134 -4.70 15.71 -11.56
CA VAL A 134 -6.02 16.21 -11.98
C VAL A 134 -6.24 15.95 -13.48
N GLU A 135 -5.30 16.37 -14.32
CA GLU A 135 -5.40 16.27 -15.78
C GLU A 135 -5.51 14.82 -16.28
N VAL A 136 -4.66 13.92 -15.78
CA VAL A 136 -4.64 12.51 -16.26
C VAL A 136 -5.91 11.75 -15.87
N SER A 137 -6.63 12.21 -14.84
CA SER A 137 -7.96 11.68 -14.47
C SER A 137 -9.08 12.22 -15.33
N LYS A 138 -8.84 13.32 -16.07
CA LYS A 138 -9.85 14.08 -16.83
C LYS A 138 -10.98 14.63 -15.94
N ALA A 139 -10.65 14.95 -14.68
CA ALA A 139 -11.61 15.53 -13.76
C ALA A 139 -11.92 16.97 -14.16
N ARG A 140 -13.22 17.28 -14.33
CA ARG A 140 -13.71 18.63 -14.62
C ARG A 140 -14.06 19.41 -13.34
N VAL A 141 -14.29 18.69 -12.25
CA VAL A 141 -14.60 19.25 -10.94
C VAL A 141 -13.63 18.69 -9.93
N VAL A 142 -13.08 19.54 -9.08
CA VAL A 142 -12.31 19.15 -7.90
C VAL A 142 -13.10 19.52 -6.65
N LEU A 143 -13.32 18.56 -5.76
CA LEU A 143 -13.77 18.77 -4.40
C LEU A 143 -12.55 18.80 -3.50
N VAL A 144 -12.28 19.95 -2.87
CA VAL A 144 -11.03 20.17 -2.11
C VAL A 144 -11.32 20.64 -0.69
N SER A 145 -10.54 20.14 0.29
CA SER A 145 -10.54 20.72 1.64
C SER A 145 -9.87 22.11 1.62
N HIS A 146 -10.38 23.01 2.42
CA HIS A 146 -9.91 24.38 2.47
C HIS A 146 -8.41 24.48 2.80
N THR A 147 -7.89 23.55 3.62
CA THR A 147 -6.47 23.46 3.97
C THR A 147 -5.54 23.15 2.78
N LEU A 148 -6.08 22.54 1.72
CA LEU A 148 -5.33 22.13 0.52
C LEU A 148 -5.63 23.02 -0.69
N GLU A 149 -6.61 23.92 -0.60
CA GLU A 149 -7.07 24.74 -1.71
C GLU A 149 -5.97 25.63 -2.29
N SER A 150 -5.15 26.27 -1.43
CA SER A 150 -4.06 27.13 -1.89
C SER A 150 -3.09 26.40 -2.81
N GLY A 151 -2.67 25.19 -2.44
CA GLY A 151 -1.77 24.37 -3.27
C GLY A 151 -2.38 23.94 -4.60
N LEU A 152 -3.73 23.79 -4.67
CA LEU A 152 -4.42 23.53 -5.93
C LEU A 152 -4.49 24.81 -6.79
N ARG A 153 -4.80 25.96 -6.18
CA ARG A 153 -4.87 27.26 -6.86
C ARG A 153 -3.54 27.67 -7.49
N GLU A 154 -2.41 27.39 -6.83
CA GLU A 154 -1.07 27.66 -7.35
C GLU A 154 -0.76 26.92 -8.67
N CYS A 155 -1.45 25.84 -8.98
CA CYS A 155 -1.26 25.08 -10.21
C CYS A 155 -2.52 24.97 -11.08
N GLU A 156 -3.56 25.75 -10.78
CA GLU A 156 -4.85 25.71 -11.48
C GLU A 156 -4.71 25.98 -12.99
N GLU A 157 -3.86 26.92 -13.38
CA GLU A 157 -3.60 27.23 -14.79
C GLU A 157 -3.00 26.05 -15.60
N LEU A 158 -2.39 25.09 -14.89
CA LEU A 158 -1.88 23.86 -15.51
C LEU A 158 -2.97 22.78 -15.66
N CYS A 159 -4.15 22.99 -15.10
CA CYS A 159 -5.27 22.04 -15.09
C CYS A 159 -6.28 22.40 -16.19
N GLN A 160 -5.99 22.05 -17.44
CA GLN A 160 -6.82 22.41 -18.61
C GLN A 160 -8.19 21.75 -18.61
N SER A 161 -8.34 20.58 -17.98
CA SER A 161 -9.62 19.86 -17.87
C SER A 161 -10.54 20.43 -16.80
N LEU A 162 -10.04 21.29 -15.92
CA LEU A 162 -10.72 21.74 -14.71
C LEU A 162 -11.69 22.92 -15.01
N ASP A 163 -12.97 22.71 -14.75
CA ASP A 163 -14.01 23.74 -14.90
C ASP A 163 -14.37 24.39 -13.55
N ARG A 164 -14.32 23.63 -12.46
CA ARG A 164 -14.79 24.09 -11.13
C ARG A 164 -13.98 23.52 -9.98
N ILE A 165 -13.74 24.36 -8.99
CA ILE A 165 -13.24 23.99 -7.67
C ILE A 165 -14.37 24.21 -6.66
N LEU A 166 -14.68 23.15 -5.91
CA LEU A 166 -15.66 23.15 -4.82
C LEU A 166 -14.90 22.96 -3.51
N THR A 167 -14.85 24.01 -2.69
CA THR A 167 -14.11 24.00 -1.44
C THR A 167 -15.04 23.70 -0.27
N PHE A 168 -14.58 22.89 0.67
CA PHE A 168 -15.25 22.66 1.96
C PHE A 168 -14.27 22.85 3.12
N ASP A 169 -14.81 23.31 4.24
CA ASP A 169 -14.11 23.49 5.51
C ASP A 169 -14.36 22.33 6.47
N ASP A 170 -13.88 22.47 7.72
CA ASP A 170 -14.06 21.46 8.77
C ASP A 170 -15.55 21.29 9.17
N ASN A 171 -16.44 22.25 8.83
CA ASN A 171 -17.88 22.12 8.98
C ASN A 171 -18.60 22.22 7.63
N PRO A 172 -18.54 21.19 6.80
CA PRO A 172 -19.14 21.22 5.44
C PRO A 172 -20.66 21.45 5.48
N TYR A 173 -21.32 21.15 6.58
CA TYR A 173 -22.77 21.35 6.75
C TYR A 173 -23.15 22.82 6.90
N ALA A 174 -22.31 23.63 7.52
CA ALA A 174 -22.49 25.08 7.61
C ALA A 174 -21.99 25.82 6.35
N GLY A 175 -21.02 25.21 5.62
CA GLY A 175 -20.42 25.74 4.40
C GLY A 175 -21.05 25.17 3.12
N LEU A 176 -20.30 24.28 2.45
CA LEU A 176 -20.64 23.73 1.12
C LEU A 176 -22.04 23.12 1.03
N LEU A 177 -22.51 22.49 2.08
CA LEU A 177 -23.81 21.80 2.11
C LEU A 177 -24.96 22.67 2.65
N ALA A 178 -24.73 23.88 3.15
CA ALA A 178 -25.72 24.68 3.87
C ALA A 178 -27.07 24.86 3.12
N ASN A 179 -26.98 25.11 1.82
CA ASN A 179 -28.14 25.44 0.97
C ASN A 179 -28.65 24.23 0.16
N THR A 180 -28.26 23.01 0.50
CA THR A 180 -28.73 21.83 -0.24
C THR A 180 -30.12 21.39 0.22
N PRO A 181 -30.96 20.84 -0.70
CA PRO A 181 -32.29 20.33 -0.34
C PRO A 181 -32.22 19.22 0.70
N ALA A 182 -33.19 19.16 1.62
CA ALA A 182 -33.34 18.09 2.59
C ALA A 182 -33.84 16.78 1.95
N THR A 183 -34.44 16.84 0.76
CA THR A 183 -34.93 15.67 0.03
C THR A 183 -33.77 14.85 -0.51
N PRO A 184 -33.84 13.51 -0.43
CA PRO A 184 -32.78 12.65 -0.96
C PRO A 184 -32.58 12.86 -2.47
N TYR A 185 -31.31 13.07 -2.89
CA TYR A 185 -30.97 13.10 -4.31
C TYR A 185 -31.24 11.71 -4.94
N PRO A 186 -31.83 11.65 -6.14
CA PRO A 186 -32.05 10.37 -6.83
C PRO A 186 -30.72 9.60 -7.03
N GLN A 187 -30.76 8.30 -6.85
CA GLN A 187 -29.57 7.47 -7.09
C GLN A 187 -29.42 7.17 -8.57
N ALA A 188 -28.28 7.48 -9.14
CA ALA A 188 -27.93 7.05 -10.49
C ALA A 188 -27.80 5.52 -10.56
N ARG A 189 -28.18 4.94 -11.67
CA ARG A 189 -27.97 3.51 -11.92
C ARG A 189 -26.50 3.26 -12.25
N VAL A 190 -25.76 2.70 -11.31
CA VAL A 190 -24.38 2.23 -11.51
C VAL A 190 -24.37 0.69 -11.57
N GLN A 191 -23.40 0.11 -12.26
CA GLN A 191 -23.16 -1.32 -12.33
C GLN A 191 -21.92 -1.68 -11.52
N ALA A 192 -21.86 -2.89 -11.03
CA ALA A 192 -20.71 -3.38 -10.25
C ALA A 192 -19.39 -3.29 -11.04
N GLU A 193 -19.46 -3.39 -12.35
CA GLU A 193 -18.32 -3.27 -13.28
C GLU A 193 -17.94 -1.83 -13.60
N ASP A 194 -18.78 -0.81 -13.29
CA ASP A 194 -18.42 0.60 -13.52
C ASP A 194 -17.22 1.01 -12.67
N ASP A 195 -16.46 2.01 -13.13
CA ASP A 195 -15.37 2.58 -12.34
C ASP A 195 -15.94 3.30 -11.12
N PHE A 196 -15.47 2.88 -9.95
CA PHE A 196 -15.83 3.48 -8.66
C PHE A 196 -14.87 4.60 -8.28
N ILE A 197 -13.59 4.27 -8.27
CA ILE A 197 -12.53 5.21 -7.89
C ILE A 197 -11.29 5.03 -8.77
N TYR A 198 -10.51 6.09 -8.88
CA TYR A 198 -9.13 6.06 -9.36
C TYR A 198 -8.19 6.25 -8.19
N ILE A 199 -7.25 5.32 -7.99
CA ILE A 199 -6.18 5.39 -7.00
C ILE A 199 -4.87 5.61 -7.74
N TYR A 200 -4.14 6.65 -7.38
CA TYR A 200 -2.87 6.95 -8.03
C TYR A 200 -1.74 6.11 -7.46
N THR A 201 -0.99 5.48 -8.36
CA THR A 201 0.22 4.74 -8.03
C THR A 201 1.44 5.45 -8.59
N SER A 202 2.58 5.39 -7.89
CA SER A 202 3.84 5.90 -8.38
C SER A 202 4.33 4.99 -9.52
N GLY A 203 4.21 5.47 -10.77
CA GLY A 203 4.78 4.79 -11.92
C GLY A 203 6.31 4.86 -11.93
N THR A 204 6.95 3.99 -12.70
CA THR A 204 8.41 4.02 -12.98
C THR A 204 8.90 5.34 -13.58
N THR A 205 8.00 6.16 -14.12
CA THR A 205 8.27 7.49 -14.71
C THR A 205 8.21 8.64 -13.71
N GLY A 206 7.91 8.38 -12.43
CA GLY A 206 7.86 9.38 -11.37
C GLY A 206 6.54 10.17 -11.26
N LEU A 207 5.71 10.26 -12.29
CA LEU A 207 4.41 10.92 -12.22
C LEU A 207 3.28 9.94 -11.83
N PRO A 208 2.28 10.39 -11.03
CA PRO A 208 1.17 9.55 -10.60
C PRO A 208 0.34 9.03 -11.77
N LYS A 209 0.00 7.72 -11.76
CA LYS A 209 -0.87 7.08 -12.75
C LYS A 209 -2.15 6.59 -12.08
N PRO A 210 -3.34 6.99 -12.58
CA PRO A 210 -4.61 6.53 -12.01
C PRO A 210 -4.87 5.06 -12.38
N CYS A 211 -4.93 4.23 -11.34
CA CYS A 211 -5.37 2.84 -11.42
C CYS A 211 -6.88 2.78 -11.28
N ARG A 212 -7.54 2.08 -12.18
CA ARG A 212 -9.01 1.95 -12.22
C ARG A 212 -9.48 0.85 -11.28
N VAL A 213 -10.40 1.21 -10.38
CA VAL A 213 -11.00 0.29 -9.41
C VAL A 213 -12.51 0.28 -9.59
N SER A 214 -13.10 -0.89 -9.88
CA SER A 214 -14.55 -1.05 -10.01
C SER A 214 -15.27 -1.12 -8.66
N HIS A 215 -16.59 -0.89 -8.66
CA HIS A 215 -17.44 -1.12 -7.50
C HIS A 215 -17.35 -2.58 -7.03
N ALA A 216 -17.35 -3.55 -7.96
CA ALA A 216 -17.19 -4.97 -7.66
C ALA A 216 -15.90 -5.25 -6.88
N ARG A 217 -14.78 -4.62 -7.26
CA ARG A 217 -13.50 -4.78 -6.54
C ARG A 217 -13.56 -4.22 -5.14
N ALA A 218 -14.20 -3.07 -4.92
CA ALA A 218 -14.36 -2.50 -3.58
C ALA A 218 -15.21 -3.41 -2.68
N ILE A 219 -16.29 -3.99 -3.21
CA ILE A 219 -17.13 -4.97 -2.49
C ILE A 219 -16.33 -6.24 -2.19
N LEU A 220 -15.60 -6.78 -3.18
CA LEU A 220 -14.76 -7.97 -3.00
C LEU A 220 -13.69 -7.77 -1.92
N ALA A 221 -13.02 -6.61 -1.92
CA ALA A 221 -12.01 -6.26 -0.92
C ALA A 221 -12.63 -6.25 0.48
N GLY A 222 -13.74 -5.54 0.67
CA GLY A 222 -14.43 -5.50 1.97
C GLY A 222 -14.94 -6.87 2.41
N ALA A 223 -15.54 -7.64 1.49
CA ALA A 223 -16.06 -8.98 1.75
C ALA A 223 -14.97 -10.01 2.11
N GLY A 224 -13.75 -9.81 1.61
CA GLY A 224 -12.60 -10.64 1.96
C GLY A 224 -11.97 -10.20 3.28
N PHE A 225 -11.66 -8.91 3.41
CA PHE A 225 -10.92 -8.40 4.57
C PHE A 225 -11.72 -8.42 5.86
N GLY A 226 -13.01 -8.09 5.86
CA GLY A 226 -13.85 -8.11 7.05
C GLY A 226 -13.82 -9.46 7.77
N PRO A 227 -14.30 -10.55 7.15
CA PRO A 227 -14.39 -11.85 7.81
C PRO A 227 -13.06 -12.60 7.90
N LEU A 228 -12.12 -12.43 6.95
CA LEU A 228 -10.89 -13.21 6.90
C LEU A 228 -9.71 -12.52 7.58
N MET A 229 -9.54 -11.21 7.35
CA MET A 229 -8.38 -10.50 7.86
C MET A 229 -8.65 -9.85 9.21
N TYR A 230 -9.75 -9.14 9.39
CA TYR A 230 -10.11 -8.55 10.69
C TYR A 230 -10.82 -9.55 11.61
N ASP A 231 -11.51 -10.55 11.05
CA ASP A 231 -12.38 -11.44 11.82
C ASP A 231 -13.34 -10.65 12.73
N PHE A 232 -14.03 -9.67 12.14
CA PHE A 232 -14.88 -8.76 12.88
C PHE A 232 -15.96 -9.48 13.68
N ARG A 233 -16.17 -8.99 14.90
CA ARG A 233 -17.10 -9.51 15.91
C ARG A 233 -18.03 -8.39 16.37
N PRO A 234 -19.19 -8.73 16.92
CA PRO A 234 -20.04 -7.72 17.58
C PRO A 234 -19.26 -6.93 18.64
N GLY A 235 -19.35 -5.61 18.58
CA GLY A 235 -18.63 -4.70 19.47
C GLY A 235 -17.23 -4.30 19.02
N ASP A 236 -16.74 -4.84 17.89
CA ASP A 236 -15.46 -4.38 17.32
C ASP A 236 -15.56 -2.95 16.78
N LYS A 237 -14.42 -2.27 16.79
CA LYS A 237 -14.19 -0.97 16.16
C LYS A 237 -12.83 -0.96 15.48
N LEU A 238 -12.80 -0.50 14.21
CA LEU A 238 -11.58 -0.37 13.43
C LEU A 238 -10.98 1.03 13.63
N TYR A 239 -9.70 1.12 13.95
CA TYR A 239 -8.95 2.37 13.93
C TYR A 239 -8.04 2.45 12.70
N CYS A 240 -8.17 3.53 11.93
CA CYS A 240 -7.43 3.75 10.71
C CYS A 240 -6.81 5.13 10.68
N VAL A 241 -5.50 5.15 10.59
CA VAL A 241 -4.66 6.37 10.43
C VAL A 241 -4.10 6.49 9.03
N LEU A 242 -4.38 5.49 8.17
CA LEU A 242 -3.85 5.48 6.80
C LEU A 242 -4.69 6.38 5.89
N PRO A 243 -4.04 7.01 4.90
CA PRO A 243 -4.74 7.89 3.98
C PRO A 243 -5.86 7.18 3.21
N LEU A 244 -7.05 7.81 3.15
CA LEU A 244 -8.22 7.28 2.43
C LEU A 244 -8.06 7.37 0.91
N TYR A 245 -7.12 8.17 0.40
CA TYR A 245 -6.80 8.21 -1.03
C TYR A 245 -5.95 7.01 -1.49
N HIS A 246 -5.60 6.09 -0.59
CA HIS A 246 -4.94 4.83 -0.90
C HIS A 246 -5.85 3.61 -0.70
N ALA A 247 -5.52 2.53 -1.41
CA ALA A 247 -6.27 1.28 -1.35
C ALA A 247 -6.43 0.74 0.08
N ASN A 248 -5.40 0.82 0.93
CA ASN A 248 -5.47 0.32 2.30
C ASN A 248 -6.55 1.04 3.11
N GLY A 249 -6.56 2.38 3.11
CA GLY A 249 -7.57 3.14 3.86
C GLY A 249 -8.99 2.89 3.34
N LEU A 250 -9.21 3.08 2.05
CA LEU A 250 -10.55 3.02 1.48
C LEU A 250 -11.05 1.60 1.19
N LEU A 251 -10.26 0.79 0.45
CA LEU A 251 -10.72 -0.54 0.05
C LEU A 251 -10.64 -1.56 1.19
N LEU A 252 -9.56 -1.52 1.98
CA LEU A 252 -9.33 -2.54 3.00
C LEU A 252 -9.83 -2.11 4.38
N GLY A 253 -9.91 -0.80 4.63
CA GLY A 253 -10.50 -0.23 5.85
C GLY A 253 -11.99 0.05 5.69
N VAL A 254 -12.34 1.11 4.92
CA VAL A 254 -13.73 1.59 4.80
C VAL A 254 -14.66 0.51 4.25
N SER A 255 -14.28 -0.17 3.14
CA SER A 255 -15.16 -1.21 2.57
C SER A 255 -15.37 -2.36 3.54
N ALA A 256 -14.33 -2.82 4.24
CA ALA A 256 -14.45 -3.94 5.19
C ALA A 256 -15.35 -3.58 6.39
N ALA A 257 -15.15 -2.39 6.96
CA ALA A 257 -15.96 -1.89 8.08
C ALA A 257 -17.42 -1.71 7.67
N MET A 258 -17.67 -1.12 6.48
CA MET A 258 -19.01 -0.86 5.95
C MET A 258 -19.78 -2.17 5.68
N LEU A 259 -19.14 -3.17 5.04
CA LEU A 259 -19.79 -4.45 4.74
C LEU A 259 -20.09 -5.26 6.01
N ALA A 260 -19.24 -5.14 7.03
CA ALA A 260 -19.42 -5.79 8.33
C ALA A 260 -20.31 -4.99 9.28
N ARG A 261 -20.67 -3.74 8.95
CA ARG A 261 -21.37 -2.80 9.82
C ARG A 261 -20.63 -2.57 11.14
N VAL A 262 -19.30 -2.46 11.06
CA VAL A 262 -18.40 -2.16 12.17
C VAL A 262 -18.05 -0.68 12.13
N PRO A 263 -18.19 0.07 13.23
CA PRO A 263 -17.79 1.47 13.26
C PRO A 263 -16.27 1.62 13.05
N MET A 264 -15.90 2.73 12.39
CA MET A 264 -14.51 3.02 12.10
C MET A 264 -14.11 4.39 12.66
N ALA A 265 -13.10 4.40 13.49
CA ALA A 265 -12.44 5.61 13.97
C ALA A 265 -11.33 6.00 12.98
N LEU A 266 -11.29 7.28 12.63
CA LEU A 266 -10.34 7.88 11.70
C LEU A 266 -9.41 8.85 12.42
N ARG A 267 -8.26 9.09 11.81
CA ARG A 267 -7.39 10.20 12.15
C ARG A 267 -6.94 10.90 10.88
N ARG A 268 -6.79 12.23 10.95
CA ARG A 268 -6.37 13.07 9.80
C ARG A 268 -4.99 12.62 9.26
N SER A 269 -4.04 12.36 10.18
CA SER A 269 -2.71 11.84 9.87
C SER A 269 -2.16 11.02 11.03
N PHE A 270 -1.23 10.11 10.74
CA PHE A 270 -0.59 9.29 11.77
C PHE A 270 0.21 10.15 12.77
N SER A 271 0.12 9.80 14.03
CA SER A 271 0.96 10.33 15.12
C SER A 271 1.30 9.21 16.09
N ALA A 272 2.58 8.89 16.22
CA ALA A 272 3.03 7.83 17.10
C ALA A 272 2.76 8.14 18.59
N SER A 273 2.89 9.42 18.98
CA SER A 273 2.64 9.87 20.37
C SER A 273 1.15 9.85 20.76
N ALA A 274 0.25 10.07 19.80
CA ALA A 274 -1.20 10.09 20.08
C ALA A 274 -1.87 8.73 19.83
N PHE A 275 -1.17 7.77 19.25
CA PHE A 275 -1.76 6.51 18.77
C PHE A 275 -2.49 5.73 19.86
N TRP A 276 -1.84 5.55 21.02
CA TRP A 276 -2.42 4.78 22.12
C TRP A 276 -3.51 5.54 22.87
N ASP A 277 -3.45 6.87 22.93
CA ASP A 277 -4.55 7.69 23.43
C ASP A 277 -5.79 7.53 22.58
N ASP A 278 -5.64 7.55 21.25
CA ASP A 278 -6.75 7.35 20.32
C ASP A 278 -7.31 5.93 20.40
N VAL A 279 -6.45 4.90 20.46
CA VAL A 279 -6.88 3.50 20.64
C VAL A 279 -7.79 3.36 21.86
N HIS A 280 -7.43 3.99 22.98
CA HIS A 280 -8.27 3.97 24.18
C HIS A 280 -9.51 4.85 24.06
N ARG A 281 -9.38 6.07 23.53
CA ARG A 281 -10.50 6.99 23.31
C ARG A 281 -11.60 6.32 22.50
N TYR A 282 -11.24 5.71 21.39
CA TYR A 282 -12.18 5.06 20.50
C TYR A 282 -12.53 3.63 20.90
N LYS A 283 -11.87 3.05 21.89
CA LYS A 283 -11.99 1.63 22.28
C LYS A 283 -11.77 0.72 21.06
N ALA A 284 -10.74 1.02 20.27
CA ALA A 284 -10.44 0.33 19.03
C ALA A 284 -9.92 -1.10 19.29
N THR A 285 -10.58 -2.10 18.71
CA THR A 285 -10.23 -3.52 18.86
C THR A 285 -9.49 -4.09 17.65
N ALA A 286 -9.50 -3.36 16.55
CA ALA A 286 -8.79 -3.67 15.33
C ALA A 286 -8.05 -2.45 14.82
N ILE A 287 -6.84 -2.64 14.27
CA ILE A 287 -6.06 -1.58 13.64
C ILE A 287 -5.66 -1.98 12.22
N LEU A 288 -5.61 -0.98 11.34
CA LEU A 288 -5.05 -1.11 9.99
C LEU A 288 -3.69 -0.42 9.96
N TYR A 289 -2.64 -1.17 9.60
CA TYR A 289 -1.28 -0.67 9.61
C TYR A 289 -0.57 -0.81 8.25
N ILE A 290 0.55 -0.14 8.13
CA ILE A 290 1.65 -0.47 7.24
C ILE A 290 2.90 -0.67 8.07
N GLY A 291 3.86 -1.47 7.59
CA GLY A 291 5.02 -1.88 8.38
C GLY A 291 5.82 -0.72 8.98
N GLU A 292 5.90 0.39 8.25
CA GLU A 292 6.58 1.61 8.71
C GLU A 292 5.91 2.25 9.94
N LEU A 293 4.56 2.22 10.00
CA LEU A 293 3.81 2.64 11.19
C LEU A 293 4.18 1.79 12.41
N CYS A 294 4.26 0.47 12.23
CA CYS A 294 4.66 -0.44 13.31
C CYS A 294 6.10 -0.14 13.77
N ARG A 295 7.02 0.18 12.84
CA ARG A 295 8.38 0.58 13.15
C ARG A 295 8.42 1.86 13.99
N TYR A 296 7.67 2.89 13.59
CA TYR A 296 7.58 4.14 14.39
C TYR A 296 7.06 3.87 15.81
N LEU A 297 6.01 3.07 15.96
CA LEU A 297 5.47 2.74 17.28
C LEU A 297 6.48 1.97 18.14
N VAL A 298 7.18 0.97 17.55
CA VAL A 298 8.19 0.18 18.27
C VAL A 298 9.39 1.02 18.71
N ASN A 299 9.78 2.02 17.92
CA ASN A 299 10.91 2.88 18.22
C ASN A 299 10.54 4.14 19.03
N SER A 300 9.27 4.41 19.23
CA SER A 300 8.82 5.52 20.08
C SER A 300 9.09 5.24 21.57
N PRO A 301 9.26 6.28 22.40
CA PRO A 301 9.31 6.11 23.86
C PRO A 301 8.10 5.34 24.39
N PRO A 302 8.24 4.60 25.51
CA PRO A 302 7.12 3.90 26.12
C PRO A 302 5.94 4.84 26.43
N HIS A 303 4.71 4.39 26.12
CA HIS A 303 3.49 5.14 26.37
C HIS A 303 2.69 4.52 27.51
N PRO A 304 2.14 5.32 28.48
CA PRO A 304 1.43 4.76 29.64
C PRO A 304 0.21 3.90 29.29
N LYS A 305 -0.37 4.10 28.11
CA LYS A 305 -1.55 3.37 27.63
C LYS A 305 -1.25 2.30 26.57
N GLU A 306 0.03 1.98 26.31
CA GLU A 306 0.34 0.92 25.36
C GLU A 306 0.01 -0.49 25.88
N LEU A 307 -0.04 -0.67 27.21
CA LEU A 307 -0.48 -1.88 27.87
C LEU A 307 -1.21 -1.56 29.21
N PRO A 308 -2.36 -2.23 29.50
CA PRO A 308 -3.11 -3.06 28.57
C PRO A 308 -3.83 -2.20 27.52
N ASN A 309 -4.01 -2.71 26.31
CA ASN A 309 -4.79 -2.05 25.27
C ASN A 309 -5.88 -2.99 24.71
N PRO A 310 -6.96 -2.46 24.10
CA PRO A 310 -8.09 -3.26 23.61
C PRO A 310 -7.84 -3.94 22.25
N VAL A 311 -6.70 -3.72 21.58
CA VAL A 311 -6.44 -4.19 20.23
C VAL A 311 -6.25 -5.71 20.21
N ARG A 312 -7.17 -6.44 19.57
CA ARG A 312 -7.09 -7.90 19.42
C ARG A 312 -6.48 -8.33 18.08
N VAL A 313 -6.55 -7.47 17.06
CA VAL A 313 -6.04 -7.79 15.73
C VAL A 313 -5.43 -6.57 15.05
N ALA A 314 -4.26 -6.76 14.48
CA ALA A 314 -3.60 -5.81 13.58
C ALA A 314 -3.56 -6.41 12.17
N VAL A 315 -4.04 -5.67 11.18
CA VAL A 315 -4.06 -6.09 9.77
C VAL A 315 -3.28 -5.09 8.95
N GLY A 316 -2.40 -5.56 8.10
CA GLY A 316 -1.64 -4.64 7.25
C GLY A 316 -0.69 -5.34 6.28
N ASN A 317 0.26 -4.58 5.79
CA ASN A 317 1.28 -5.07 4.88
C ASN A 317 2.63 -4.40 5.12
N GLY A 318 3.70 -5.12 4.77
CA GLY A 318 5.07 -4.61 4.84
C GLY A 318 5.66 -4.60 6.25
N LEU A 319 5.14 -5.39 7.18
CA LEU A 319 5.73 -5.57 8.50
C LEU A 319 7.01 -6.39 8.38
N ARG A 320 8.12 -5.75 8.64
CA ARG A 320 9.45 -6.35 8.52
C ARG A 320 9.64 -7.48 9.53
N PRO A 321 10.41 -8.54 9.18
CA PRO A 321 10.65 -9.67 10.07
C PRO A 321 11.28 -9.28 11.42
N ASP A 322 12.13 -8.25 11.45
CA ASP A 322 12.78 -7.74 12.66
C ASP A 322 11.83 -6.96 13.58
N ILE A 323 10.88 -6.24 12.99
CA ILE A 323 9.89 -5.44 13.74
C ILE A 323 8.76 -6.32 14.28
N TRP A 324 8.40 -7.40 13.58
CA TRP A 324 7.25 -8.24 13.92
C TRP A 324 7.28 -8.77 15.36
N PRO A 325 8.32 -9.48 15.84
CA PRO A 325 8.35 -9.99 17.21
C PRO A 325 8.40 -8.86 18.24
N ARG A 326 9.09 -7.74 17.96
CA ARG A 326 9.15 -6.57 18.83
C ARG A 326 7.79 -5.89 18.97
N PHE A 327 7.07 -5.71 17.86
CA PHE A 327 5.72 -5.14 17.85
C PHE A 327 4.74 -6.01 18.63
N LYS A 328 4.79 -7.32 18.38
CA LYS A 328 3.95 -8.31 19.06
C LYS A 328 4.19 -8.34 20.58
N SER A 329 5.43 -8.41 21.01
CA SER A 329 5.80 -8.51 22.44
C SER A 329 5.56 -7.21 23.19
N ARG A 330 5.93 -6.04 22.59
CA ARG A 330 5.77 -4.74 23.24
C ARG A 330 4.31 -4.38 23.47
N PHE A 331 3.45 -4.61 22.48
CA PHE A 331 2.05 -4.17 22.54
C PHE A 331 1.04 -5.27 22.87
N GLY A 332 1.51 -6.50 23.09
CA GLY A 332 0.63 -7.63 23.47
C GLY A 332 -0.39 -8.01 22.38
N ILE A 333 -0.19 -7.63 21.11
CA ILE A 333 -1.10 -7.92 20.02
C ILE A 333 -0.77 -9.29 19.42
N GLU A 334 -1.55 -10.30 19.78
CA GLU A 334 -1.26 -11.68 19.36
C GLU A 334 -1.63 -11.95 17.89
N SER A 335 -2.72 -11.36 17.40
CA SER A 335 -3.21 -11.59 16.05
C SER A 335 -2.70 -10.51 15.10
N ILE A 336 -1.56 -10.75 14.48
CA ILE A 336 -1.02 -9.90 13.41
C ILE A 336 -1.21 -10.63 12.09
N ARG A 337 -1.85 -9.98 11.11
CA ARG A 337 -2.17 -10.55 9.80
C ARG A 337 -1.65 -9.67 8.69
N GLU A 338 -0.83 -10.26 7.86
CA GLU A 338 -0.21 -9.61 6.71
C GLU A 338 -0.94 -9.96 5.42
N PHE A 339 -0.84 -9.09 4.44
CA PHE A 339 -1.22 -9.38 3.07
C PHE A 339 -0.20 -8.79 2.09
N TYR A 340 -0.21 -9.31 0.89
CA TYR A 340 0.53 -8.78 -0.24
C TYR A 340 -0.41 -8.58 -1.42
N GLY A 341 -0.34 -7.42 -2.07
CA GLY A 341 -1.11 -7.10 -3.26
C GLY A 341 -0.75 -5.73 -3.82
N ALA A 342 -1.19 -5.48 -5.02
CA ALA A 342 -1.13 -4.17 -5.65
C ALA A 342 -2.55 -3.72 -6.01
N THR A 343 -2.79 -2.41 -6.06
CA THR A 343 -4.12 -1.84 -6.34
C THR A 343 -4.70 -2.35 -7.67
N GLU A 344 -3.83 -2.47 -8.68
CA GLU A 344 -4.16 -2.94 -10.02
C GLU A 344 -4.17 -4.48 -10.15
N ALA A 345 -3.58 -5.22 -9.20
CA ALA A 345 -3.43 -6.67 -9.32
C ALA A 345 -4.77 -7.42 -9.28
N PRO A 346 -4.97 -8.46 -10.10
CA PRO A 346 -6.20 -9.24 -10.10
C PRO A 346 -6.33 -10.21 -8.91
N GLY A 347 -5.48 -10.10 -7.89
CA GLY A 347 -5.49 -10.96 -6.71
C GLY A 347 -4.53 -10.48 -5.63
N PHE A 348 -4.56 -11.15 -4.50
CA PHE A 348 -3.70 -10.86 -3.35
C PHE A 348 -3.32 -12.16 -2.63
N ILE A 349 -2.30 -12.08 -1.78
CA ILE A 349 -1.88 -13.14 -0.86
C ILE A 349 -2.24 -12.70 0.55
N ALA A 350 -2.67 -13.61 1.41
CA ALA A 350 -3.06 -13.32 2.78
C ALA A 350 -2.37 -14.25 3.79
N ASN A 351 -1.79 -13.69 4.81
CA ASN A 351 -1.21 -14.38 5.96
C ASN A 351 -2.20 -14.40 7.12
N ILE A 352 -3.21 -15.26 6.99
CA ILE A 352 -4.26 -15.42 8.00
C ILE A 352 -3.71 -16.12 9.26
N SER A 353 -2.71 -16.97 9.09
CA SER A 353 -2.12 -17.75 10.18
C SER A 353 -1.17 -16.94 11.06
N GLY A 354 -0.76 -15.75 10.65
CA GLY A 354 0.21 -14.92 11.37
C GLY A 354 1.64 -15.51 11.37
N ARG A 355 2.04 -16.21 10.30
CA ARG A 355 3.42 -16.71 10.15
C ARG A 355 4.37 -15.53 9.98
N GLU A 356 5.26 -15.35 10.93
CA GLU A 356 6.19 -14.23 10.98
C GLU A 356 7.06 -14.16 9.72
N GLY A 357 7.24 -12.93 9.19
CA GLY A 357 8.04 -12.64 8.00
C GLY A 357 7.42 -13.06 6.67
N SER A 358 6.30 -13.81 6.67
CA SER A 358 5.62 -14.23 5.44
C SER A 358 4.50 -13.25 5.07
N VAL A 359 4.33 -12.99 3.77
CA VAL A 359 3.16 -12.27 3.25
C VAL A 359 1.93 -13.16 3.09
N GLY A 360 2.06 -14.47 3.37
CA GLY A 360 0.96 -15.42 3.38
C GLY A 360 1.09 -16.55 2.38
N ARG A 361 -0.02 -17.25 2.17
CA ARG A 361 -0.11 -18.34 1.19
C ARG A 361 -1.49 -18.40 0.55
N VAL A 362 -1.61 -19.16 -0.54
CA VAL A 362 -2.91 -19.50 -1.12
C VAL A 362 -3.54 -20.60 -0.28
N PRO A 363 -4.72 -20.38 0.33
CA PRO A 363 -5.35 -21.35 1.21
C PRO A 363 -5.62 -22.70 0.52
N LEU A 364 -5.36 -23.81 1.27
CA LEU A 364 -5.60 -25.21 0.84
C LEU A 364 -4.96 -25.57 -0.52
N GLY A 365 -3.93 -24.83 -0.96
CA GLY A 365 -3.36 -25.01 -2.30
C GLY A 365 -4.34 -24.68 -3.43
N GLY A 366 -5.48 -24.09 -3.09
CA GLY A 366 -6.56 -23.76 -4.02
C GLY A 366 -6.15 -22.71 -5.04
N LEU A 367 -6.77 -22.75 -6.20
CA LEU A 367 -6.41 -21.96 -7.38
C LEU A 367 -4.98 -22.24 -7.88
N ALA A 368 -4.62 -23.54 -7.93
CA ALA A 368 -3.36 -23.97 -8.54
C ALA A 368 -3.16 -23.29 -9.90
N GLY A 369 -2.06 -22.51 -10.02
CA GLY A 369 -1.78 -21.72 -11.21
C GLY A 369 -2.28 -20.28 -11.18
N TRP A 370 -2.97 -19.82 -10.13
CA TRP A 370 -3.34 -18.40 -9.99
C TRP A 370 -2.12 -17.52 -9.69
N LEU A 371 -1.28 -17.95 -8.78
CA LEU A 371 -0.01 -17.33 -8.42
C LEU A 371 1.15 -18.21 -8.89
N ARG A 372 2.15 -17.62 -9.51
CA ARG A 372 3.37 -18.28 -9.98
C ARG A 372 4.57 -17.41 -9.70
N ILE A 373 5.67 -18.00 -9.22
CA ILE A 373 6.98 -17.38 -9.22
C ILE A 373 7.74 -17.96 -10.40
N ILE A 374 8.30 -17.12 -11.24
CA ILE A 374 9.07 -17.50 -12.41
C ILE A 374 10.50 -16.97 -12.34
N GLN A 375 11.43 -17.71 -12.89
CA GLN A 375 12.83 -17.32 -12.95
C GLN A 375 13.01 -16.00 -13.71
N TYR A 376 13.73 -15.09 -13.08
CA TYR A 376 13.96 -13.74 -13.58
C TYR A 376 15.46 -13.42 -13.56
N ASP A 377 15.98 -13.03 -14.71
CA ASP A 377 17.35 -12.54 -14.84
C ASP A 377 17.35 -11.03 -14.62
N VAL A 378 17.93 -10.60 -13.49
CA VAL A 378 17.97 -9.18 -13.08
C VAL A 378 18.89 -8.36 -14.00
N ASP A 379 19.93 -8.99 -14.56
CA ASP A 379 20.91 -8.30 -15.43
C ASP A 379 20.35 -7.99 -16.80
N LEU A 380 19.66 -8.97 -17.35
CA LEU A 380 19.06 -8.86 -18.67
C LEU A 380 17.66 -8.24 -18.61
N ASP A 381 17.15 -7.95 -17.40
CA ASP A 381 15.78 -7.45 -17.14
C ASP A 381 14.72 -8.30 -17.87
N GLN A 382 14.86 -9.65 -17.80
CA GLN A 382 13.99 -10.55 -18.54
C GLN A 382 13.68 -11.86 -17.82
N HIS A 383 12.57 -12.46 -18.21
CA HIS A 383 12.17 -13.80 -17.73
C HIS A 383 12.92 -14.88 -18.48
N LEU A 384 13.42 -15.87 -17.75
CA LEU A 384 14.02 -17.05 -18.36
C LEU A 384 12.94 -17.93 -19.00
N ARG A 385 13.24 -18.45 -20.22
CA ARG A 385 12.30 -19.27 -20.99
C ARG A 385 12.94 -20.58 -21.41
N ASP A 386 12.11 -21.63 -21.48
CA ASP A 386 12.52 -22.95 -21.98
C ASP A 386 12.67 -22.95 -23.52
N SER A 387 13.11 -24.07 -24.08
CA SER A 387 13.29 -24.24 -25.51
C SER A 387 12.01 -24.10 -26.35
N ARG A 388 10.82 -24.15 -25.70
CA ARG A 388 9.52 -23.93 -26.33
C ARG A 388 9.06 -22.48 -26.23
N GLY A 389 9.86 -21.62 -25.59
CA GLY A 389 9.55 -20.20 -25.40
C GLY A 389 8.62 -19.90 -24.22
N PHE A 390 8.37 -20.83 -23.29
CA PHE A 390 7.59 -20.62 -22.09
C PHE A 390 8.47 -20.28 -20.88
N CYS A 391 7.92 -19.50 -19.93
CA CYS A 391 8.66 -19.12 -18.73
C CYS A 391 8.92 -20.33 -17.83
N ILE A 392 10.09 -20.33 -17.18
CA ILE A 392 10.54 -21.38 -16.27
C ILE A 392 10.03 -21.05 -14.85
N PRO A 393 9.21 -21.93 -14.22
CA PRO A 393 8.81 -21.75 -12.83
C PRO A 393 10.01 -21.91 -11.90
N CYS A 394 10.04 -21.11 -10.81
CA CYS A 394 10.98 -21.30 -9.72
C CYS A 394 10.68 -22.58 -8.91
N ALA A 395 11.72 -23.20 -8.41
CA ALA A 395 11.64 -24.23 -7.37
C ALA A 395 11.21 -23.62 -6.01
N ASP A 396 10.96 -24.48 -5.02
CA ASP A 396 10.74 -24.01 -3.64
C ASP A 396 12.03 -23.32 -3.15
N ASP A 397 11.87 -22.19 -2.46
CA ASP A 397 12.91 -21.27 -1.97
C ASP A 397 13.75 -20.54 -3.04
N GLU A 398 13.52 -20.79 -4.31
CA GLU A 398 14.12 -20.02 -5.41
C GLU A 398 13.42 -18.66 -5.57
N VAL A 399 14.23 -17.61 -5.76
CA VAL A 399 13.75 -16.22 -5.94
C VAL A 399 13.40 -15.96 -7.40
N GLY A 400 12.25 -15.32 -7.64
CA GLY A 400 11.83 -14.92 -8.97
C GLY A 400 10.68 -13.92 -8.95
N GLU A 401 10.24 -13.45 -10.13
CA GLU A 401 9.11 -12.52 -10.21
C GLU A 401 7.79 -13.23 -9.92
N LEU A 402 6.99 -12.64 -9.02
CA LEU A 402 5.63 -13.10 -8.80
C LEU A 402 4.72 -12.68 -9.95
N LEU A 403 4.03 -13.65 -10.53
CA LEU A 403 2.99 -13.43 -11.53
C LEU A 403 1.63 -13.82 -10.98
N ILE A 404 0.62 -13.02 -11.30
CA ILE A 404 -0.79 -13.27 -10.95
C ILE A 404 -1.59 -13.50 -12.23
N ARG A 405 -2.28 -14.63 -12.31
CA ARG A 405 -3.06 -14.98 -13.51
C ARG A 405 -4.19 -13.98 -13.72
N VAL A 406 -4.32 -13.49 -14.96
CA VAL A 406 -5.45 -12.66 -15.37
C VAL A 406 -6.58 -13.59 -15.84
N PRO A 407 -7.77 -13.56 -15.22
CA PRO A 407 -8.89 -14.40 -15.63
C PRO A 407 -9.40 -13.97 -17.02
N LYS A 408 -9.76 -14.95 -17.86
CA LYS A 408 -10.32 -14.66 -19.19
C LYS A 408 -11.74 -14.08 -19.13
N ILE A 409 -12.46 -14.39 -18.08
CA ILE A 409 -13.83 -13.91 -17.85
C ILE A 409 -13.76 -12.97 -16.66
N ALA A 410 -14.10 -11.71 -16.88
CA ALA A 410 -14.25 -10.73 -15.81
C ALA A 410 -15.36 -11.22 -14.85
N ALA A 411 -15.01 -11.42 -13.59
CA ALA A 411 -15.95 -11.91 -12.60
C ALA A 411 -15.69 -11.25 -11.25
N GLY A 412 -16.66 -10.40 -10.83
CA GLY A 412 -16.81 -10.03 -9.42
C GLY A 412 -15.63 -9.31 -8.77
N GLY A 413 -14.92 -8.44 -9.50
CA GLY A 413 -13.83 -7.64 -8.94
C GLY A 413 -12.43 -8.24 -9.07
N LEU A 414 -12.27 -9.41 -9.69
CA LEU A 414 -10.97 -10.03 -9.98
C LEU A 414 -10.42 -9.69 -11.37
N GLU A 415 -11.14 -8.86 -12.13
CA GLU A 415 -10.67 -8.39 -13.44
C GLU A 415 -9.44 -7.50 -13.31
N TYR A 416 -8.55 -7.60 -14.30
CA TYR A 416 -7.46 -6.64 -14.46
C TYR A 416 -7.95 -5.46 -15.30
N ARG A 417 -8.15 -4.30 -14.67
CA ARG A 417 -8.62 -3.07 -15.34
C ARG A 417 -7.48 -2.13 -15.73
N GLY A 418 -6.33 -2.32 -15.11
CA GLY A 418 -5.13 -1.54 -15.39
C GLY A 418 -5.28 -0.06 -15.00
N TYR A 419 -4.67 0.77 -15.81
CA TYR A 419 -4.61 2.22 -15.65
C TYR A 419 -5.51 2.91 -16.70
N THR A 420 -5.72 4.21 -16.56
CA THR A 420 -6.31 5.04 -17.61
C THR A 420 -5.41 5.13 -18.84
N ASP A 421 -4.10 4.90 -18.68
CA ASP A 421 -3.11 4.77 -19.76
C ASP A 421 -3.00 3.30 -20.22
N GLU A 422 -3.39 3.03 -21.48
CA GLU A 422 -3.33 1.70 -22.08
C GLU A 422 -1.91 1.15 -22.20
N SER A 423 -0.93 2.01 -22.51
CA SER A 423 0.49 1.59 -22.61
C SER A 423 1.02 1.11 -21.26
N ALA A 424 0.68 1.82 -20.17
CA ALA A 424 1.02 1.41 -18.81
C ALA A 424 0.31 0.10 -18.43
N THR A 425 -0.92 -0.09 -18.88
CA THR A 425 -1.71 -1.31 -18.66
C THR A 425 -1.07 -2.51 -19.35
N GLU A 426 -0.70 -2.38 -20.63
CA GLU A 426 -0.07 -3.45 -21.41
C GLU A 426 1.30 -3.85 -20.86
N LYS A 427 2.11 -2.91 -20.39
CA LYS A 427 3.43 -3.19 -19.78
C LYS A 427 3.37 -4.09 -18.54
N LYS A 428 2.23 -4.14 -17.88
CA LYS A 428 1.99 -5.01 -16.71
C LYS A 428 1.49 -6.40 -17.09
N LEU A 429 1.28 -6.70 -18.37
CA LEU A 429 0.80 -7.99 -18.83
C LEU A 429 1.92 -8.80 -19.49
N LEU A 430 2.11 -10.02 -19.01
CA LEU A 430 2.96 -11.03 -19.64
C LEU A 430 2.08 -12.09 -20.31
N ARG A 431 2.34 -12.34 -21.60
CA ARG A 431 1.58 -13.29 -22.41
C ARG A 431 2.39 -14.53 -22.73
N ASN A 432 1.69 -15.64 -22.99
CA ASN A 432 2.31 -16.93 -23.33
C ASN A 432 3.33 -17.37 -22.27
N VAL A 433 2.91 -17.35 -21.01
CA VAL A 433 3.79 -17.65 -19.86
C VAL A 433 4.03 -19.15 -19.76
N PHE A 434 2.98 -19.98 -19.68
CA PHE A 434 3.11 -21.43 -19.59
C PHE A 434 2.41 -22.17 -20.74
N LYS A 435 1.55 -21.47 -21.47
CA LYS A 435 0.87 -21.98 -22.66
C LYS A 435 0.43 -20.84 -23.56
N LYS A 436 0.23 -21.14 -24.84
CA LYS A 436 -0.24 -20.16 -25.83
C LYS A 436 -1.59 -19.56 -25.40
N GLY A 437 -1.66 -18.22 -25.36
CA GLY A 437 -2.85 -17.42 -25.05
C GLY A 437 -3.20 -17.30 -23.56
N ASP A 438 -2.33 -17.70 -22.63
CA ASP A 438 -2.46 -17.31 -21.24
C ASP A 438 -1.91 -15.89 -20.98
N GLN A 439 -2.41 -15.26 -19.91
CA GLN A 439 -2.01 -13.93 -19.52
C GLN A 439 -1.82 -13.87 -18.02
N TYR A 440 -0.75 -13.18 -17.60
CA TYR A 440 -0.41 -12.93 -16.21
C TYR A 440 -0.09 -11.47 -16.00
N PHE A 441 -0.50 -10.95 -14.87
CA PHE A 441 -0.10 -9.66 -14.35
C PHE A 441 1.30 -9.78 -13.77
N ARG A 442 2.19 -8.86 -14.15
CA ARG A 442 3.54 -8.71 -13.63
C ARG A 442 3.51 -7.88 -12.36
N SER A 443 3.89 -8.46 -11.23
CA SER A 443 3.96 -7.70 -9.98
C SER A 443 5.09 -6.66 -10.01
N GLY A 444 6.21 -7.00 -10.62
CA GLY A 444 7.45 -6.24 -10.54
C GLY A 444 8.17 -6.45 -9.21
N ASP A 445 7.78 -7.48 -8.47
CA ASP A 445 8.36 -7.83 -7.17
C ASP A 445 8.96 -9.23 -7.21
N LEU A 446 10.12 -9.38 -6.59
CA LEU A 446 10.80 -10.66 -6.39
C LEU A 446 10.31 -11.29 -5.08
N LEU A 447 9.83 -12.52 -5.17
CA LEU A 447 9.41 -13.33 -4.03
C LEU A 447 10.06 -14.71 -4.09
N ARG A 448 10.09 -15.40 -2.95
CA ARG A 448 10.31 -16.84 -2.88
C ARG A 448 9.13 -17.51 -2.20
N ARG A 449 8.97 -18.81 -2.43
CA ARG A 449 7.93 -19.62 -1.81
C ARG A 449 8.58 -20.82 -1.14
N ASP A 450 8.32 -21.02 0.15
CA ASP A 450 8.83 -22.19 0.87
C ASP A 450 8.06 -23.48 0.53
N ALA A 451 8.58 -24.60 1.01
CA ALA A 451 7.98 -25.92 0.82
C ALA A 451 6.57 -26.05 1.46
N ASP A 452 6.23 -25.25 2.46
CA ASP A 452 4.90 -25.18 3.08
C ASP A 452 3.91 -24.32 2.26
N GLY A 453 4.41 -23.66 1.20
CA GLY A 453 3.62 -22.82 0.28
C GLY A 453 3.45 -21.37 0.73
N PHE A 454 4.20 -20.91 1.73
CA PHE A 454 4.23 -19.51 2.13
C PHE A 454 5.14 -18.69 1.24
N TYR A 455 4.66 -17.49 0.91
CA TYR A 455 5.39 -16.52 0.11
C TYR A 455 6.11 -15.52 1.02
N TYR A 456 7.33 -15.16 0.63
CA TYR A 456 8.16 -14.17 1.29
C TYR A 456 8.58 -13.13 0.26
N PHE A 457 8.39 -11.86 0.60
CA PHE A 457 8.88 -10.75 -0.21
C PHE A 457 10.40 -10.68 -0.08
N VAL A 458 11.09 -10.51 -1.20
CA VAL A 458 12.55 -10.40 -1.25
C VAL A 458 12.95 -8.97 -1.61
N ASP A 459 12.51 -8.46 -2.76
CA ASP A 459 12.81 -7.09 -3.19
C ASP A 459 11.93 -6.68 -4.40
N ARG A 460 12.09 -5.45 -4.87
CA ARG A 460 11.50 -4.98 -6.12
C ARG A 460 12.46 -5.15 -7.28
N ILE A 461 11.92 -5.55 -8.43
CA ILE A 461 12.63 -5.45 -9.71
C ILE A 461 12.95 -3.97 -9.95
N GLY A 462 14.23 -3.64 -10.20
CA GLY A 462 14.72 -2.27 -10.37
C GLY A 462 15.19 -1.57 -9.07
N ASP A 463 14.95 -2.17 -7.90
CA ASP A 463 15.66 -1.81 -6.66
C ASP A 463 16.86 -2.75 -6.42
N THR A 464 16.68 -4.05 -6.67
CA THR A 464 17.80 -5.01 -6.69
C THR A 464 18.87 -4.56 -7.69
N PHE A 465 20.12 -4.62 -7.29
CA PHE A 465 21.25 -4.29 -8.14
C PHE A 465 22.28 -5.42 -8.13
N ARG A 466 23.18 -5.41 -9.12
CA ARG A 466 24.27 -6.38 -9.21
C ARG A 466 25.61 -5.73 -8.89
N TRP A 467 26.40 -6.45 -8.08
CA TRP A 467 27.76 -6.07 -7.75
C TRP A 467 28.69 -7.27 -7.83
N LYS A 468 29.75 -7.14 -8.65
CA LYS A 468 30.78 -8.20 -8.85
C LYS A 468 30.16 -9.56 -9.23
N GLY A 469 29.15 -9.55 -10.07
CA GLY A 469 28.52 -10.78 -10.55
C GLY A 469 27.40 -11.34 -9.66
N GLU A 470 27.12 -10.73 -8.48
CA GLU A 470 26.13 -11.21 -7.52
C GLU A 470 24.97 -10.23 -7.35
N ASN A 471 23.76 -10.74 -7.23
CA ASN A 471 22.56 -9.93 -6.98
C ASN A 471 22.48 -9.52 -5.51
N VAL A 472 22.20 -8.25 -5.28
CA VAL A 472 22.06 -7.67 -3.95
C VAL A 472 20.61 -7.22 -3.73
N SER A 473 19.95 -7.81 -2.74
CA SER A 473 18.64 -7.36 -2.28
C SER A 473 18.81 -6.13 -1.40
N THR A 474 18.22 -4.99 -1.83
CA THR A 474 18.30 -3.75 -1.07
C THR A 474 17.53 -3.82 0.24
N ALA A 475 16.47 -4.60 0.27
CA ALA A 475 15.65 -4.81 1.45
C ALA A 475 16.41 -5.62 2.52
N GLU A 476 17.07 -6.72 2.12
CA GLU A 476 17.86 -7.56 3.04
C GLU A 476 19.00 -6.78 3.68
N VAL A 477 19.75 -6.01 2.88
CA VAL A 477 20.84 -5.18 3.40
C VAL A 477 20.33 -4.09 4.34
N ALA A 478 19.24 -3.40 3.98
CA ALA A 478 18.63 -2.38 4.84
C ALA A 478 18.12 -2.98 6.15
N ASP A 479 17.59 -4.20 6.12
CA ASP A 479 17.14 -4.92 7.32
C ASP A 479 18.31 -5.18 8.26
N VAL A 480 19.44 -5.70 7.77
CA VAL A 480 20.63 -5.94 8.59
C VAL A 480 21.15 -4.64 9.21
N ILE A 481 21.19 -3.54 8.44
CA ILE A 481 21.65 -2.25 8.94
C ILE A 481 20.76 -1.73 10.09
N THR A 482 19.45 -1.84 9.95
CA THR A 482 18.49 -1.31 10.95
C THR A 482 18.29 -2.22 12.17
N HIS A 483 18.76 -3.47 12.14
CA HIS A 483 18.89 -4.30 13.36
C HIS A 483 19.93 -3.78 14.33
N ASN A 484 20.78 -2.85 13.90
CA ASN A 484 21.81 -2.27 14.73
C ASN A 484 21.26 -1.07 15.52
N ASP A 485 21.43 -1.09 16.85
CA ASP A 485 20.91 -0.08 17.79
C ASP A 485 21.36 1.37 17.52
N GLY A 486 22.31 1.61 16.63
CA GLY A 486 22.80 2.97 16.29
C GLY A 486 22.13 3.59 15.06
N ILE A 487 21.26 2.86 14.35
CA ILE A 487 20.63 3.33 13.11
C ILE A 487 19.11 3.34 13.27
N GLU A 488 18.51 4.51 13.14
CA GLU A 488 17.07 4.69 13.22
C GLU A 488 16.37 4.31 11.91
N GLN A 489 16.94 4.77 10.77
CA GLN A 489 16.40 4.47 9.44
C GLN A 489 17.54 4.12 8.49
N ALA A 490 17.26 3.20 7.57
CA ALA A 490 18.16 2.92 6.46
C ALA A 490 17.39 2.58 5.19
N THR A 491 17.97 2.94 4.06
CA THR A 491 17.59 2.43 2.74
C THR A 491 18.85 2.16 1.95
N VAL A 492 18.77 1.20 1.04
CA VAL A 492 19.91 0.82 0.19
C VAL A 492 19.52 0.96 -1.26
N ILE A 493 20.44 1.44 -2.06
CA ILE A 493 20.32 1.57 -3.51
C ILE A 493 21.62 1.13 -4.19
N GLY A 494 21.52 0.69 -5.44
CA GLY A 494 22.69 0.54 -6.31
C GLY A 494 23.06 1.88 -6.93
N VAL A 495 24.34 2.22 -6.92
CA VAL A 495 24.91 3.41 -7.58
C VAL A 495 26.02 3.01 -8.54
N PRO A 496 26.07 3.60 -9.75
CA PRO A 496 27.16 3.34 -10.68
C PRO A 496 28.47 3.88 -10.13
N VAL A 497 29.54 3.13 -10.31
CA VAL A 497 30.91 3.56 -9.96
C VAL A 497 31.75 3.61 -11.24
N PRO A 498 32.48 4.71 -11.50
CA PRO A 498 33.32 4.81 -12.68
C PRO A 498 34.31 3.64 -12.80
N ASN A 499 34.48 3.12 -14.02
CA ASN A 499 35.39 2.03 -14.38
C ASN A 499 35.12 0.70 -13.64
N MET A 500 33.90 0.49 -13.09
CA MET A 500 33.48 -0.77 -12.48
C MET A 500 32.23 -1.30 -13.18
N ASP A 501 32.13 -2.62 -13.29
CA ASP A 501 30.94 -3.29 -13.81
C ASP A 501 29.91 -3.50 -12.70
N GLY A 502 28.63 -3.25 -13.02
CA GLY A 502 27.53 -3.31 -12.07
C GLY A 502 27.34 -2.02 -11.27
N GLN A 503 26.64 -2.14 -10.14
CA GLN A 503 26.32 -1.02 -9.24
C GLN A 503 26.78 -1.35 -7.82
N ALA A 504 27.48 -0.43 -7.17
CA ALA A 504 27.89 -0.57 -5.79
C ALA A 504 26.76 -0.19 -4.82
N GLY A 505 26.63 -0.89 -3.71
CA GLY A 505 25.65 -0.55 -2.68
C GLY A 505 25.97 0.78 -1.99
N LEU A 506 25.01 1.70 -1.99
CA LEU A 506 24.97 2.90 -1.16
C LEU A 506 23.90 2.70 -0.08
N ALA A 507 24.30 2.72 1.18
CA ALA A 507 23.38 2.77 2.31
C ALA A 507 23.15 4.23 2.73
N ALA A 508 21.94 4.74 2.56
CA ALA A 508 21.53 6.01 3.15
C ALA A 508 20.92 5.74 4.53
N VAL A 509 21.50 6.31 5.58
CA VAL A 509 21.19 6.01 6.97
C VAL A 509 20.86 7.26 7.78
N VAL A 510 19.92 7.12 8.71
CA VAL A 510 19.64 8.12 9.75
C VAL A 510 20.08 7.49 11.07
N PRO A 511 21.15 7.98 11.69
CA PRO A 511 21.60 7.46 12.97
C PRO A 511 20.72 7.96 14.13
N SER A 512 20.61 7.20 15.21
CA SER A 512 19.92 7.60 16.44
C SER A 512 20.72 8.57 17.33
N GLY A 513 21.90 8.96 16.89
CA GLY A 513 22.84 9.89 17.53
C GLY A 513 23.97 10.17 16.57
N GLU A 514 25.21 10.32 17.07
CA GLU A 514 26.37 10.47 16.19
C GLU A 514 26.63 9.14 15.42
N PHE A 515 26.94 9.25 14.13
CA PHE A 515 27.23 8.08 13.30
C PHE A 515 28.59 7.48 13.68
N ASP A 516 28.61 6.21 14.06
CA ASP A 516 29.80 5.43 14.38
C ASP A 516 30.16 4.48 13.22
N PRO A 517 31.20 4.78 12.41
CA PRO A 517 31.62 3.96 11.28
C PRO A 517 32.08 2.55 11.68
N ASP A 518 32.69 2.38 12.84
CA ASP A 518 33.18 1.08 13.31
C ASP A 518 32.02 0.19 13.76
N ARG A 519 31.02 0.77 14.39
CA ARG A 519 29.78 0.08 14.74
C ARG A 519 29.02 -0.34 13.48
N PHE A 520 28.92 0.55 12.51
CA PHE A 520 28.30 0.23 11.22
C PHE A 520 29.05 -0.88 10.48
N TRP A 521 30.38 -0.85 10.50
CA TRP A 521 31.21 -1.92 9.94
C TRP A 521 30.88 -3.28 10.54
N ARG A 522 30.83 -3.36 11.87
CA ARG A 522 30.48 -4.60 12.58
C ARG A 522 29.08 -5.07 12.21
N ALA A 523 28.11 -4.17 12.10
CA ALA A 523 26.73 -4.50 11.76
C ALA A 523 26.59 -5.17 10.39
N VAL A 524 27.36 -4.71 9.39
CA VAL A 524 27.26 -5.24 8.02
C VAL A 524 28.26 -6.36 7.73
N SER A 525 29.13 -6.71 8.69
CA SER A 525 30.18 -7.74 8.48
C SER A 525 29.62 -9.15 8.31
N ASP A 526 28.44 -9.44 8.85
CA ASP A 526 27.75 -10.72 8.67
C ASP A 526 27.12 -10.89 7.28
N LEU A 527 26.97 -9.80 6.53
CA LEU A 527 26.53 -9.88 5.14
C LEU A 527 27.62 -10.47 4.24
N PRO A 528 27.25 -11.22 3.19
CA PRO A 528 28.18 -11.62 2.16
C PRO A 528 28.96 -10.41 1.61
N ALA A 529 30.24 -10.60 1.31
CA ALA A 529 31.13 -9.49 0.94
C ALA A 529 30.59 -8.62 -0.24
N TYR A 530 29.88 -9.22 -1.17
CA TYR A 530 29.24 -8.50 -2.29
C TYR A 530 28.04 -7.66 -1.87
N ALA A 531 27.31 -8.04 -0.82
CA ALA A 531 26.12 -7.34 -0.31
C ALA A 531 26.45 -6.22 0.66
N GLN A 532 27.67 -6.20 1.21
CA GLN A 532 28.10 -5.13 2.13
C GLN A 532 28.19 -3.79 1.39
N PRO A 533 27.50 -2.73 1.84
CA PRO A 533 27.52 -1.43 1.19
C PRO A 533 28.95 -0.92 0.96
N ARG A 534 29.19 -0.36 -0.22
CA ARG A 534 30.48 0.28 -0.54
C ARG A 534 30.53 1.72 -0.11
N PHE A 535 29.34 2.34 -0.04
CA PHE A 535 29.19 3.72 0.39
C PHE A 535 28.12 3.80 1.48
N VAL A 536 28.30 4.79 2.38
CA VAL A 536 27.30 5.17 3.38
C VAL A 536 27.08 6.66 3.29
N ARG A 537 25.84 7.10 3.24
CA ARG A 537 25.42 8.49 3.31
C ARG A 537 24.66 8.71 4.60
N VAL A 538 25.14 9.63 5.44
CA VAL A 538 24.54 9.95 6.73
C VAL A 538 23.62 11.13 6.56
N MET A 539 22.35 10.97 6.90
CA MET A 539 21.29 11.95 6.66
C MET A 539 20.52 12.24 7.93
N ASP A 540 19.92 13.43 8.02
CA ASP A 540 19.05 13.82 9.14
C ASP A 540 17.65 13.16 9.04
N GLY A 541 17.24 12.72 7.85
CA GLY A 541 15.97 12.05 7.60
C GLY A 541 15.88 11.51 6.17
N LEU A 542 15.09 10.44 5.99
CA LEU A 542 14.79 9.89 4.67
C LEU A 542 13.43 10.39 4.18
N ALA A 543 13.42 10.96 2.96
CA ALA A 543 12.18 11.40 2.34
C ALA A 543 11.23 10.22 2.11
N THR A 544 9.97 10.38 2.49
CA THR A 544 8.94 9.35 2.35
C THR A 544 7.76 9.83 1.53
N THR A 545 7.03 8.88 0.94
CA THR A 545 5.72 9.15 0.32
C THR A 545 4.65 9.32 1.41
N GLY A 546 3.44 9.78 1.04
CA GLY A 546 2.29 9.82 1.96
C GLY A 546 1.87 8.45 2.53
N THR A 547 2.39 7.36 1.98
CA THR A 547 2.29 5.99 2.50
C THR A 547 3.55 5.53 3.22
N PHE A 548 4.39 6.47 3.66
CA PHE A 548 5.64 6.22 4.39
C PHE A 548 6.66 5.33 3.64
N LYS A 549 6.53 5.20 2.31
CA LYS A 549 7.56 4.51 1.51
C LYS A 549 8.73 5.45 1.26
N ILE A 550 9.95 5.00 1.54
CA ILE A 550 11.16 5.77 1.31
C ILE A 550 11.30 6.06 -0.20
N GLN A 551 11.59 7.31 -0.52
CA GLN A 551 11.81 7.77 -1.90
C GLN A 551 13.29 7.58 -2.26
N LYS A 552 13.56 6.64 -3.18
CA LYS A 552 14.94 6.30 -3.59
C LYS A 552 15.42 7.06 -4.83
N ASN A 553 14.50 7.69 -5.57
CA ASN A 553 14.83 8.28 -6.88
C ASN A 553 15.82 9.44 -6.80
N ASP A 554 15.69 10.29 -5.79
CA ASP A 554 16.59 11.44 -5.64
C ASP A 554 17.97 10.97 -5.17
N LEU A 555 18.04 10.00 -4.25
CA LEU A 555 19.29 9.36 -3.86
C LEU A 555 20.03 8.73 -5.06
N LYS A 556 19.28 8.07 -5.98
CA LYS A 556 19.86 7.48 -7.20
C LYS A 556 20.42 8.55 -8.16
N LYS A 557 19.76 9.72 -8.25
CA LYS A 557 20.22 10.82 -9.12
C LYS A 557 21.45 11.54 -8.55
N GLU A 558 21.46 11.76 -7.25
CA GLU A 558 22.54 12.45 -6.55
C GLU A 558 23.81 11.59 -6.49
N GLY A 559 23.66 10.26 -6.38
CA GLY A 559 24.78 9.32 -6.39
C GLY A 559 25.69 9.46 -5.17
N VAL A 560 27.02 9.38 -5.39
CA VAL A 560 28.04 9.34 -4.35
C VAL A 560 29.21 10.33 -4.59
N ASP A 561 29.02 11.32 -5.45
CA ASP A 561 30.05 12.33 -5.70
C ASP A 561 30.03 13.38 -4.57
N PRO A 562 31.10 13.50 -3.76
CA PRO A 562 31.13 14.44 -2.62
C PRO A 562 30.94 15.91 -3.02
N SER A 563 31.24 16.26 -4.29
CA SER A 563 31.06 17.63 -4.78
C SER A 563 29.59 17.98 -5.03
N SER A 564 28.72 16.98 -5.20
CA SER A 564 27.29 17.15 -5.50
C SER A 564 26.36 16.75 -4.36
N VAL A 565 26.88 16.05 -3.34
CA VAL A 565 26.13 15.60 -2.17
C VAL A 565 26.52 16.41 -0.95
N GLY A 566 25.56 17.08 -0.30
CA GLY A 566 25.81 17.91 0.88
C GLY A 566 25.96 17.13 2.19
N ASP A 567 25.51 15.88 2.23
CA ASP A 567 25.54 15.04 3.43
C ASP A 567 26.92 14.34 3.57
N PRO A 568 27.33 13.97 4.80
CA PRO A 568 28.53 13.17 5.02
C PRO A 568 28.46 11.83 4.29
N LEU A 569 29.47 11.58 3.45
CA LEU A 569 29.63 10.31 2.73
C LEU A 569 30.83 9.54 3.30
N TYR A 570 30.67 8.23 3.40
CA TYR A 570 31.74 7.31 3.79
C TYR A 570 31.94 6.27 2.70
N VAL A 571 33.17 5.83 2.53
CA VAL A 571 33.56 4.76 1.62
C VAL A 571 34.18 3.61 2.38
N ARG A 572 33.87 2.39 1.99
CA ARG A 572 34.46 1.19 2.57
C ARG A 572 35.88 0.99 2.07
N THR A 573 36.83 0.95 3.01
CA THR A 573 38.24 0.63 2.78
C THR A 573 38.57 -0.75 3.41
N LYS A 574 39.83 -1.13 3.41
CA LYS A 574 40.31 -2.31 4.15
C LYS A 574 40.31 -2.10 5.67
N ALA A 575 40.38 -0.87 6.12
CA ALA A 575 40.44 -0.49 7.52
C ALA A 575 39.07 -0.22 8.15
N GLY A 576 38.02 -0.08 7.34
CA GLY A 576 36.67 0.26 7.82
C GLY A 576 35.95 1.23 6.87
N TYR A 577 34.94 1.91 7.37
CA TYR A 577 34.27 3.01 6.67
C TYR A 577 34.97 4.34 7.01
N GLU A 578 35.49 4.99 6.00
CA GLU A 578 36.23 6.24 6.14
C GLU A 578 35.52 7.36 5.36
N LEU A 579 35.63 8.60 5.84
CA LEU A 579 35.00 9.75 5.20
C LEU A 579 35.44 9.86 3.74
N LEU A 580 34.47 9.93 2.83
CA LEU A 580 34.67 10.09 1.40
C LEU A 580 34.76 11.58 1.06
N ASN A 581 35.98 12.08 0.93
CA ASN A 581 36.27 13.41 0.43
C ASN A 581 36.60 13.41 -1.06
N GLU A 582 36.86 14.57 -1.66
CA GLU A 582 37.18 14.68 -3.10
C GLU A 582 38.45 13.92 -3.47
N GLU A 583 39.45 13.86 -2.62
CA GLU A 583 40.71 13.13 -2.84
C GLU A 583 40.45 11.62 -2.93
N ARG A 584 39.75 11.06 -1.94
CA ARG A 584 39.36 9.63 -1.96
C ARG A 584 38.40 9.29 -3.10
N TRP A 585 37.52 10.22 -3.46
CA TRP A 585 36.65 10.03 -4.61
C TRP A 585 37.44 9.97 -5.92
N LEU A 586 38.51 10.76 -6.04
CA LEU A 586 39.44 10.67 -7.16
C LEU A 586 40.13 9.29 -7.20
N ASP A 587 40.55 8.78 -6.04
CA ASP A 587 41.15 7.44 -5.94
C ASP A 587 40.17 6.33 -6.35
N VAL A 588 38.87 6.48 -6.03
CA VAL A 588 37.82 5.56 -6.53
C VAL A 588 37.69 5.66 -8.04
N LYS A 589 37.60 6.88 -8.60
CA LYS A 589 37.47 7.11 -10.04
C LYS A 589 38.65 6.58 -10.85
N GLU A 590 39.84 6.67 -10.31
CA GLU A 590 41.06 6.19 -10.96
C GLU A 590 41.41 4.72 -10.64
N GLY A 591 40.56 4.03 -9.83
CA GLY A 591 40.75 2.62 -9.49
C GLY A 591 41.89 2.35 -8.51
N ARG A 592 42.46 3.41 -7.87
CA ARG A 592 43.48 3.27 -6.81
C ARG A 592 42.88 2.72 -5.53
N LEU A 593 41.68 3.16 -5.15
CA LEU A 593 40.92 2.57 -4.07
C LEU A 593 40.07 1.41 -4.61
N LYS A 594 40.38 0.19 -4.20
CA LYS A 594 39.63 -1.03 -4.58
C LYS A 594 38.38 -1.16 -3.68
N LEU A 595 37.20 -1.07 -4.28
CA LEU A 595 35.89 -1.26 -3.60
C LEU A 595 35.52 -2.74 -3.46
#